data_9e1b916f21461f2db5b03862287f26fb
#
_entry.id   9e1b916f21461f2db5b03862287f26fb
#
_cell.length_a   1.000
_cell.length_b   1.000
_cell.length_c   1.000
_cell.angle_alpha   90.00
_cell.angle_beta   90.00
_cell.angle_gamma   90.00
#
_symmetry.space_group_name_H-M   'P 1'
#
loop_
_entity.id
_entity.type
_entity.pdbx_description
1 polymer ?
#
loop_
_entity_poly.entity_id
_entity_poly.type
_entity_poly.pdbx_seq_one_letter_code
_entity_poly.pdbx_strand_id
1 'polypeptide(L)'
;SKYSIHSYDDSVRPKAEGVYNSPYQIKDYDLGDLTDLLLKSNDVLKGNSKIVTATSMARIVDMNMKYVCSNGSNLEQNFLYVGPGFRAIAQDGNIIQSRSYTDQCQQTGMEVFNEEFIIKKCESICKEAVELLSAEECPTEKMDLVLHSDQMLLQIHESIGHALEVDRILGDERNYAGSSFVNLEDFGNLKYGSDLMNITFDPTIKEEFASYGFDDTGNKASKEFIIKEGVLQRGLGGLESQER
;
A
#
# COMPACT_ATOMS: atom_id res chain seq x y z
N SER A 1 -41.38 -6.09 -2.77
CA SER A 1 -40.21 -5.75 -2.00
C SER A 1 -39.76 -4.35 -2.36
N LYS A 2 -39.64 -3.48 -1.39
CA LYS A 2 -39.15 -2.11 -1.55
C LYS A 2 -37.62 -2.02 -1.56
N TYR A 3 -36.94 -3.11 -1.67
CA TYR A 3 -35.50 -3.13 -1.79
C TYR A 3 -35.16 -3.10 -3.27
N SER A 4 -34.56 -2.02 -3.75
CA SER A 4 -33.95 -2.04 -5.06
C SER A 4 -32.82 -3.09 -4.97
N ILE A 5 -33.07 -4.24 -5.55
CA ILE A 5 -32.00 -5.15 -5.84
C ILE A 5 -31.21 -4.44 -6.93
N HIS A 6 -29.99 -4.03 -6.61
CA HIS A 6 -29.10 -3.52 -7.62
C HIS A 6 -28.98 -4.58 -8.71
N SER A 7 -29.36 -4.21 -9.93
CA SER A 7 -29.09 -5.07 -11.07
C SER A 7 -27.59 -5.04 -11.32
N TYR A 8 -26.93 -6.15 -11.15
CA TYR A 8 -25.58 -6.31 -11.67
C TYR A 8 -25.66 -6.33 -13.19
N ASP A 9 -24.68 -5.71 -13.84
CA ASP A 9 -24.50 -5.89 -15.26
C ASP A 9 -24.14 -7.36 -15.55
N ASP A 10 -24.98 -8.02 -16.32
CA ASP A 10 -24.79 -9.39 -16.81
C ASP A 10 -24.28 -9.44 -18.26
N SER A 11 -23.85 -8.30 -18.78
CA SER A 11 -23.24 -8.21 -20.11
C SER A 11 -22.03 -9.14 -20.21
N VAL A 12 -21.78 -9.63 -21.41
CA VAL A 12 -20.66 -10.55 -21.68
C VAL A 12 -19.35 -9.76 -21.55
N ARG A 13 -18.62 -10.02 -20.49
CA ARG A 13 -17.30 -9.45 -20.28
C ARG A 13 -16.34 -9.86 -21.41
N PRO A 14 -15.43 -8.95 -21.84
CA PRO A 14 -14.43 -9.30 -22.83
C PRO A 14 -13.60 -10.50 -22.37
N LYS A 15 -13.34 -11.44 -23.29
CA LYS A 15 -12.41 -12.52 -23.02
C LYS A 15 -11.01 -11.97 -22.80
N ALA A 16 -10.38 -12.35 -21.70
CA ALA A 16 -9.02 -11.98 -21.37
C ALA A 16 -8.10 -13.20 -21.32
N GLU A 17 -6.94 -13.11 -21.94
CA GLU A 17 -5.90 -14.12 -21.90
C GLU A 17 -4.54 -13.46 -21.67
N GLY A 18 -3.73 -14.02 -20.78
CA GLY A 18 -2.40 -13.50 -20.54
C GLY A 18 -1.73 -14.05 -19.29
N VAL A 19 -0.47 -13.68 -19.18
CA VAL A 19 0.37 -14.00 -18.02
C VAL A 19 1.02 -12.71 -17.52
N TYR A 20 0.99 -12.51 -16.23
CA TYR A 20 1.78 -11.48 -15.54
C TYR A 20 2.79 -12.14 -14.64
N ASN A 21 3.99 -11.60 -14.60
CA ASN A 21 5.02 -12.02 -13.65
C ASN A 21 5.60 -10.78 -12.98
N SER A 22 5.80 -10.83 -11.68
CA SER A 22 6.65 -9.89 -10.99
C SER A 22 8.01 -9.77 -11.67
N PRO A 23 8.66 -8.58 -11.64
CA PRO A 23 9.93 -8.36 -12.36
C PRO A 23 11.06 -9.27 -11.88
N TYR A 24 10.96 -9.81 -10.67
CA TYR A 24 11.96 -10.65 -10.05
C TYR A 24 11.42 -12.04 -9.74
N GLN A 25 12.33 -12.99 -9.65
CA GLN A 25 12.07 -14.35 -9.19
C GLN A 25 12.98 -14.67 -8.02
N ILE A 26 12.51 -15.50 -7.11
CA ILE A 26 13.40 -16.06 -6.08
C ILE A 26 14.43 -16.93 -6.80
N LYS A 27 15.67 -16.48 -6.77
CA LYS A 27 16.83 -17.33 -7.05
C LYS A 27 17.31 -17.86 -5.71
N ASP A 28 17.92 -19.03 -5.73
CA ASP A 28 18.43 -19.73 -4.55
C ASP A 28 18.91 -18.76 -3.47
N TYR A 29 18.24 -18.73 -2.33
CA TYR A 29 18.67 -18.00 -1.15
C TYR A 29 18.81 -18.99 0.02
N ASP A 30 19.79 -18.74 0.87
CA ASP A 30 19.99 -19.53 2.07
C ASP A 30 19.20 -18.92 3.23
N LEU A 31 18.27 -19.70 3.79
CA LEU A 31 17.50 -19.29 4.98
C LEU A 31 18.39 -19.07 6.20
N GLY A 32 19.54 -19.77 6.28
CA GLY A 32 20.55 -19.60 7.31
C GLY A 32 21.14 -18.20 7.25
N ASP A 33 21.65 -17.78 6.10
CA ASP A 33 22.24 -16.45 5.89
C ASP A 33 21.23 -15.34 6.19
N LEU A 34 19.96 -15.50 5.76
CA LEU A 34 18.90 -14.54 6.07
C LEU A 34 18.62 -14.49 7.59
N THR A 35 18.58 -15.64 8.25
CA THR A 35 18.39 -15.73 9.70
C THR A 35 19.52 -15.03 10.44
N ASP A 36 20.77 -15.28 10.04
CA ASP A 36 21.94 -14.64 10.64
C ASP A 36 21.92 -13.13 10.48
N LEU A 37 21.51 -12.63 9.30
CA LEU A 37 21.31 -11.20 9.07
C LEU A 37 20.23 -10.62 9.99
N LEU A 38 19.09 -11.31 10.17
CA LEU A 38 18.01 -10.85 11.06
C LEU A 38 18.46 -10.87 12.53
N LEU A 39 19.21 -11.87 12.98
CA LEU A 39 19.78 -11.91 14.33
C LEU A 39 20.75 -10.76 14.54
N LYS A 40 21.67 -10.53 13.62
CA LYS A 40 22.60 -9.40 13.66
C LYS A 40 21.88 -8.06 13.71
N SER A 41 20.84 -7.89 12.91
CA SER A 41 19.99 -6.68 12.89
C SER A 41 19.29 -6.47 14.24
N ASN A 42 18.81 -7.54 14.86
CA ASN A 42 18.14 -7.49 16.16
C ASN A 42 19.13 -7.09 17.28
N ASP A 43 20.36 -7.56 17.22
CA ASP A 43 21.40 -7.15 18.18
C ASP A 43 21.76 -5.68 18.05
N VAL A 44 21.82 -5.16 16.82
CA VAL A 44 22.02 -3.71 16.55
C VAL A 44 20.83 -2.89 17.08
N LEU A 45 19.60 -3.32 16.86
CA LEU A 45 18.41 -2.66 17.40
C LEU A 45 18.42 -2.60 18.93
N LYS A 46 19.02 -3.58 19.62
CA LYS A 46 19.20 -3.64 21.08
C LYS A 46 20.42 -2.87 21.58
N GLY A 47 21.11 -2.13 20.74
CA GLY A 47 22.37 -1.45 21.05
C GLY A 47 22.31 -0.39 22.16
N ASN A 48 21.14 -0.12 22.75
CA ASN A 48 20.96 0.83 23.85
C ASN A 48 20.16 0.19 24.99
N SER A 49 20.56 0.41 26.24
CA SER A 49 19.91 -0.17 27.41
C SER A 49 18.46 0.28 27.65
N LYS A 50 18.02 1.36 27.01
CA LYS A 50 16.63 1.83 27.03
C LYS A 50 15.72 1.10 26.06
N ILE A 51 16.26 0.30 25.12
CA ILE A 51 15.47 -0.52 24.22
C ILE A 51 14.97 -1.76 24.99
N VAL A 52 13.67 -1.83 25.15
CA VAL A 52 13.00 -2.93 25.87
C VAL A 52 12.48 -4.02 24.92
N THR A 53 12.23 -3.68 23.65
CA THR A 53 11.82 -4.64 22.63
C THR A 53 12.46 -4.29 21.29
N ALA A 54 12.98 -5.31 20.60
CA ALA A 54 13.47 -5.20 19.24
C ALA A 54 12.90 -6.34 18.40
N THR A 55 12.50 -6.03 17.18
CA THR A 55 11.96 -7.01 16.22
C THR A 55 12.64 -6.82 14.87
N SER A 56 13.12 -7.92 14.32
CA SER A 56 13.62 -8.01 12.95
C SER A 56 12.85 -9.10 12.22
N MET A 57 12.36 -8.81 11.03
CA MET A 57 11.54 -9.74 10.24
C MET A 57 11.90 -9.65 8.75
N ALA A 58 11.69 -10.74 8.06
CA ALA A 58 11.65 -10.81 6.61
C ALA A 58 10.27 -11.35 6.19
N ARG A 59 9.68 -10.74 5.19
CA ARG A 59 8.48 -11.26 4.54
C ARG A 59 8.82 -11.65 3.11
N ILE A 60 8.51 -12.87 2.76
CA ILE A 60 8.67 -13.41 1.40
C ILE A 60 7.37 -14.13 1.08
N VAL A 61 6.67 -13.67 0.06
CA VAL A 61 5.44 -14.26 -0.42
C VAL A 61 5.57 -14.55 -1.89
N ASP A 62 5.50 -15.82 -2.26
CA ASP A 62 5.44 -16.29 -3.64
C ASP A 62 4.00 -16.79 -3.89
N MET A 63 3.31 -16.12 -4.81
CA MET A 63 1.88 -16.35 -5.03
C MET A 63 1.62 -16.57 -6.52
N ASN A 64 0.98 -17.69 -6.85
CA ASN A 64 0.45 -17.95 -8.19
C ASN A 64 -1.08 -17.83 -8.16
N MET A 65 -1.61 -16.94 -8.97
CA MET A 65 -3.04 -16.74 -9.15
C MET A 65 -3.48 -17.18 -10.54
N LYS A 66 -4.60 -17.90 -10.61
CA LYS A 66 -5.26 -18.26 -11.88
C LYS A 66 -6.70 -17.80 -11.87
N TYR A 67 -7.06 -17.07 -12.90
CA TYR A 67 -8.44 -16.64 -13.16
C TYR A 67 -8.97 -17.34 -14.40
N VAL A 68 -10.07 -18.06 -14.24
CA VAL A 68 -10.77 -18.73 -15.33
C VAL A 68 -12.25 -18.37 -15.25
N CYS A 69 -12.83 -17.97 -16.36
CA CYS A 69 -14.22 -17.55 -16.43
C CYS A 69 -14.96 -18.26 -17.57
N SER A 70 -16.28 -18.40 -17.45
CA SER A 70 -17.15 -19.08 -18.45
C SER A 70 -17.16 -18.38 -19.81
N ASN A 71 -16.76 -17.09 -19.89
CA ASN A 71 -16.58 -16.39 -21.15
C ASN A 71 -15.31 -16.84 -21.93
N GLY A 72 -14.55 -17.80 -21.39
CA GLY A 72 -13.31 -18.31 -21.96
C GLY A 72 -12.04 -17.55 -21.52
N SER A 73 -12.14 -16.64 -20.57
CA SER A 73 -10.96 -15.97 -19.98
C SER A 73 -10.07 -16.97 -19.26
N ASN A 74 -8.75 -16.80 -19.42
CA ASN A 74 -7.72 -17.60 -18.77
C ASN A 74 -6.49 -16.74 -18.52
N LEU A 75 -6.29 -16.35 -17.26
CA LEU A 75 -5.21 -15.49 -16.82
C LEU A 75 -4.37 -16.20 -15.76
N GLU A 76 -3.07 -15.95 -15.79
CA GLU A 76 -2.16 -16.40 -14.76
C GLU A 76 -1.33 -15.20 -14.29
N GLN A 77 -1.22 -15.01 -12.97
CA GLN A 77 -0.42 -13.95 -12.39
C GLN A 77 0.47 -14.52 -11.29
N ASN A 78 1.77 -14.29 -11.42
CA ASN A 78 2.81 -14.76 -10.52
C ASN A 78 3.40 -13.57 -9.81
N PHE A 79 3.16 -13.48 -8.51
CA PHE A 79 3.63 -12.38 -7.67
C PHE A 79 4.70 -12.86 -6.71
N LEU A 80 5.78 -12.12 -6.64
CA LEU A 80 6.79 -12.25 -5.61
C LEU A 80 6.83 -10.95 -4.81
N TYR A 81 6.52 -11.02 -3.53
CA TYR A 81 6.61 -9.90 -2.60
C TYR A 81 7.71 -10.16 -1.58
N VAL A 82 8.67 -9.28 -1.52
CA VAL A 82 9.78 -9.39 -0.57
C VAL A 82 9.97 -8.07 0.16
N GLY A 83 10.22 -8.13 1.45
CA GLY A 83 10.51 -6.94 2.22
C GLY A 83 11.00 -7.21 3.64
N PRO A 84 11.95 -6.39 4.14
CA PRO A 84 12.39 -6.39 5.52
C PRO A 84 11.47 -5.59 6.42
N GLY A 85 11.50 -5.89 7.73
CA GLY A 85 10.84 -5.10 8.74
C GLY A 85 11.65 -5.05 10.03
N PHE A 86 11.82 -3.84 10.57
CA PHE A 86 12.61 -3.59 11.77
C PHE A 86 11.85 -2.65 12.71
N ARG A 87 11.89 -2.92 14.01
CA ARG A 87 11.26 -2.08 15.01
C ARG A 87 12.05 -2.13 16.32
N ALA A 88 12.17 -0.96 16.96
CA ALA A 88 12.65 -0.84 18.31
C ALA A 88 11.63 -0.08 19.17
N ILE A 89 11.44 -0.52 20.41
CA ILE A 89 10.66 0.15 21.43
C ILE A 89 11.61 0.53 22.55
N ALA A 90 11.68 1.82 22.85
CA ALA A 90 12.45 2.37 23.96
C ALA A 90 11.55 2.76 25.11
N GLN A 91 12.05 2.62 26.36
CA GLN A 91 11.33 3.00 27.58
C GLN A 91 12.25 3.70 28.57
N ASP A 92 11.72 4.74 29.21
CA ASP A 92 12.34 5.42 30.36
C ASP A 92 11.24 5.78 31.39
N GLY A 93 11.20 5.06 32.49
CA GLY A 93 10.10 5.14 33.45
C GLY A 93 8.75 4.80 32.77
N ASN A 94 7.85 5.77 32.77
CA ASN A 94 6.52 5.62 32.15
C ASN A 94 6.46 6.08 30.67
N ILE A 95 7.54 6.64 30.14
CA ILE A 95 7.60 7.11 28.75
C ILE A 95 8.02 5.92 27.88
N ILE A 96 7.21 5.64 26.86
CA ILE A 96 7.46 4.58 25.88
C ILE A 96 7.38 5.20 24.48
N GLN A 97 8.40 4.97 23.67
CA GLN A 97 8.46 5.44 22.29
C GLN A 97 8.93 4.32 21.37
N SER A 98 8.56 4.41 20.09
CA SER A 98 8.99 3.41 19.11
C SER A 98 9.39 4.04 17.79
N ARG A 99 10.31 3.37 17.10
CA ARG A 99 10.65 3.61 15.70
C ARG A 99 10.61 2.32 14.93
N SER A 100 10.23 2.41 13.67
CA SER A 100 10.14 1.24 12.80
C SER A 100 10.49 1.58 11.35
N TYR A 101 10.89 0.56 10.64
CA TYR A 101 10.94 0.48 9.19
C TYR A 101 10.20 -0.81 8.84
N THR A 102 8.89 -0.72 8.60
CA THR A 102 7.97 -1.84 8.37
C THR A 102 7.16 -1.62 7.11
N ASP A 103 6.49 -2.66 6.68
CA ASP A 103 5.57 -2.63 5.54
C ASP A 103 6.24 -2.21 4.21
N GLN A 104 7.52 -2.56 4.08
CA GLN A 104 8.35 -2.26 2.91
C GLN A 104 8.35 -3.38 1.87
N CYS A 105 7.28 -4.20 1.84
CA CYS A 105 7.17 -5.23 0.82
C CYS A 105 6.95 -4.62 -0.56
N GLN A 106 7.70 -5.10 -1.52
CA GLN A 106 7.65 -4.71 -2.92
C GLN A 106 7.73 -5.96 -3.80
N GLN A 107 7.43 -5.83 -5.08
CA GLN A 107 7.64 -6.89 -6.05
C GLN A 107 9.12 -6.94 -6.48
N THR A 108 9.98 -7.27 -5.53
CA THR A 108 11.45 -7.31 -5.65
C THR A 108 11.97 -8.70 -5.31
N GLY A 109 13.27 -8.92 -5.42
CA GLY A 109 13.96 -10.15 -5.01
C GLY A 109 14.69 -9.99 -3.68
N MET A 110 15.66 -10.87 -3.44
CA MET A 110 16.44 -10.93 -2.20
C MET A 110 17.45 -9.78 -2.06
N GLU A 111 17.67 -8.97 -3.09
CA GLU A 111 18.57 -7.81 -3.07
C GLU A 111 18.17 -6.74 -2.04
N VAL A 112 16.91 -6.72 -1.60
CA VAL A 112 16.43 -5.81 -0.55
C VAL A 112 17.03 -6.12 0.83
N PHE A 113 17.57 -7.34 1.00
CA PHE A 113 18.28 -7.75 2.21
C PHE A 113 19.77 -7.39 2.17
N ASN A 114 20.10 -6.20 1.69
CA ASN A 114 21.46 -5.69 1.72
C ASN A 114 21.91 -5.41 3.15
N GLU A 115 22.94 -6.12 3.63
CA GLU A 115 23.40 -6.07 5.02
C GLU A 115 23.81 -4.66 5.44
N GLU A 116 24.62 -3.96 4.62
CA GLU A 116 25.08 -2.61 4.96
C GLU A 116 23.93 -1.63 5.15
N PHE A 117 22.96 -1.66 4.24
CA PHE A 117 21.75 -0.83 4.34
C PHE A 117 20.95 -1.17 5.59
N ILE A 118 20.70 -2.46 5.85
CA ILE A 118 19.91 -2.94 6.98
C ILE A 118 20.56 -2.55 8.31
N ILE A 119 21.85 -2.76 8.47
CA ILE A 119 22.53 -2.42 9.72
C ILE A 119 22.46 -0.91 9.98
N LYS A 120 22.76 -0.06 8.99
CA LYS A 120 22.62 1.40 9.12
C LYS A 120 21.19 1.82 9.47
N LYS A 121 20.19 1.18 8.89
CA LYS A 121 18.79 1.47 9.19
C LYS A 121 18.45 1.06 10.63
N CYS A 122 18.91 -0.07 11.10
CA CYS A 122 18.71 -0.52 12.48
C CYS A 122 19.40 0.38 13.51
N GLU A 123 20.60 0.87 13.21
CA GLU A 123 21.30 1.87 14.04
C GLU A 123 20.47 3.16 14.15
N SER A 124 19.94 3.68 13.03
CA SER A 124 19.07 4.86 13.01
C SER A 124 17.81 4.63 13.85
N ILE A 125 17.12 3.49 13.66
CA ILE A 125 15.91 3.13 14.39
C ILE A 125 16.16 3.08 15.91
N CYS A 126 17.27 2.43 16.33
CA CYS A 126 17.64 2.35 17.73
C CYS A 126 17.90 3.75 18.33
N LYS A 127 18.70 4.55 17.64
CA LYS A 127 19.03 5.92 18.06
C LYS A 127 17.78 6.79 18.17
N GLU A 128 16.97 6.84 17.12
CA GLU A 128 15.77 7.67 17.07
C GLU A 128 14.71 7.26 18.09
N ALA A 129 14.53 5.97 18.35
CA ALA A 129 13.61 5.50 19.38
C ALA A 129 14.01 6.01 20.78
N VAL A 130 15.31 6.05 21.06
CA VAL A 130 15.85 6.57 22.33
C VAL A 130 15.74 8.08 22.41
N GLU A 131 16.05 8.81 21.34
CA GLU A 131 15.94 10.28 21.26
C GLU A 131 14.49 10.74 21.51
N LEU A 132 13.51 10.01 21.00
CA LEU A 132 12.10 10.32 21.21
C LEU A 132 11.66 10.27 22.69
N LEU A 133 12.36 9.56 23.57
CA LEU A 133 12.03 9.54 25.01
C LEU A 133 12.18 10.91 25.69
N SER A 134 12.99 11.79 25.10
CA SER A 134 13.25 13.15 25.60
C SER A 134 12.84 14.24 24.60
N ALA A 135 12.16 13.89 23.53
CA ALA A 135 11.69 14.85 22.55
C ALA A 135 10.56 15.71 23.14
N GLU A 136 10.55 16.98 22.78
CA GLU A 136 9.45 17.89 23.10
C GLU A 136 8.18 17.48 22.36
N GLU A 137 7.04 17.68 22.99
CA GLU A 137 5.76 17.45 22.29
C GLU A 137 5.52 18.50 21.21
N CYS A 138 4.92 18.07 20.11
CA CYS A 138 4.54 18.96 19.03
C CYS A 138 3.57 20.03 19.53
N PRO A 139 3.83 21.34 19.32
CA PRO A 139 2.96 22.40 19.77
C PRO A 139 1.59 22.36 19.06
N THR A 140 0.53 22.77 19.80
CA THR A 140 -0.80 22.92 19.26
C THR A 140 -0.98 24.33 18.73
N GLU A 141 -0.58 24.57 17.50
CA GLU A 141 -0.69 25.88 16.86
C GLU A 141 -0.90 25.76 15.33
N LYS A 142 -1.23 26.88 14.68
CA LYS A 142 -1.35 26.93 13.23
C LYS A 142 0.05 27.10 12.63
N MET A 143 0.46 26.13 11.84
CA MET A 143 1.78 26.11 11.20
C MET A 143 1.74 25.44 9.84
N ASP A 144 2.80 25.56 9.07
CA ASP A 144 3.00 24.76 7.86
C ASP A 144 3.31 23.31 8.23
N LEU A 145 2.70 22.37 7.52
CA LEU A 145 2.89 20.94 7.73
C LEU A 145 3.62 20.32 6.53
N VAL A 146 4.80 19.77 6.78
CA VAL A 146 5.54 18.99 5.80
C VAL A 146 5.35 17.50 6.12
N LEU A 147 4.66 16.79 5.24
CA LEU A 147 4.44 15.35 5.38
C LEU A 147 5.49 14.58 4.58
N HIS A 148 6.17 13.66 5.24
CA HIS A 148 7.04 12.70 4.57
C HIS A 148 6.21 11.71 3.75
N SER A 149 6.82 11.06 2.74
CA SER A 149 6.13 10.16 1.81
C SER A 149 5.36 9.04 2.50
N ASP A 150 5.89 8.46 3.57
CA ASP A 150 5.23 7.40 4.34
C ASP A 150 3.89 7.85 4.94
N GLN A 151 3.86 9.08 5.48
CA GLN A 151 2.64 9.66 6.03
C GLN A 151 1.69 10.14 4.91
N MET A 152 2.24 10.62 3.80
CA MET A 152 1.45 11.01 2.62
C MET A 152 0.73 9.82 2.00
N LEU A 153 1.31 8.61 2.04
CA LEU A 153 0.66 7.39 1.57
C LEU A 153 -0.68 7.19 2.30
N LEU A 154 -0.69 7.27 3.64
CA LEU A 154 -1.91 7.17 4.43
C LEU A 154 -2.89 8.32 4.12
N GLN A 155 -2.39 9.55 4.00
CA GLN A 155 -3.22 10.70 3.67
C GLN A 155 -3.92 10.54 2.30
N ILE A 156 -3.21 10.05 1.29
CA ILE A 156 -3.77 9.78 -0.04
C ILE A 156 -4.79 8.65 0.04
N HIS A 157 -4.49 7.58 0.77
CA HIS A 157 -5.38 6.44 0.98
C HIS A 157 -6.73 6.89 1.57
N GLU A 158 -6.72 7.65 2.65
CA GLU A 158 -7.94 8.08 3.35
C GLU A 158 -8.70 9.19 2.61
N SER A 159 -7.97 10.18 2.09
CA SER A 159 -8.61 11.38 1.53
C SER A 159 -8.98 11.25 0.05
N ILE A 160 -8.39 10.30 -0.67
CA ILE A 160 -8.59 10.11 -2.09
C ILE A 160 -9.02 8.68 -2.38
N GLY A 161 -8.27 7.67 -1.95
CA GLY A 161 -8.58 6.27 -2.21
C GLY A 161 -10.01 5.93 -1.80
N HIS A 162 -10.29 5.91 -0.52
CA HIS A 162 -11.60 5.56 0.00
C HIS A 162 -12.72 6.52 -0.42
N ALA A 163 -12.44 7.81 -0.54
CA ALA A 163 -13.45 8.78 -0.94
C ALA A 163 -13.92 8.59 -2.39
N LEU A 164 -13.09 7.99 -3.24
CA LEU A 164 -13.36 7.83 -4.67
C LEU A 164 -13.75 6.41 -5.08
N GLU A 165 -13.93 5.49 -4.13
CA GLU A 165 -14.52 4.17 -4.39
C GLU A 165 -15.97 4.33 -4.87
N VAL A 166 -16.26 3.82 -6.08
CA VAL A 166 -17.57 4.06 -6.73
C VAL A 166 -18.70 3.40 -5.96
N ASP A 167 -18.54 2.23 -5.40
CA ASP A 167 -19.49 1.54 -4.54
C ASP A 167 -19.77 2.34 -3.25
N ARG A 168 -18.78 3.01 -2.68
CA ARG A 168 -18.96 3.95 -1.57
C ARG A 168 -19.74 5.21 -2.00
N ILE A 169 -19.44 5.76 -3.19
CA ILE A 169 -20.20 6.89 -3.78
C ILE A 169 -21.66 6.49 -4.02
N LEU A 170 -21.91 5.29 -4.52
CA LEU A 170 -23.24 4.73 -4.75
C LEU A 170 -23.98 4.35 -3.45
N GLY A 171 -23.25 4.25 -2.34
CA GLY A 171 -23.80 3.95 -1.02
C GLY A 171 -23.94 2.47 -0.69
N ASP A 172 -23.34 1.59 -1.46
CA ASP A 172 -23.37 0.14 -1.23
C ASP A 172 -22.69 -0.25 0.09
N GLU A 173 -21.64 0.48 0.48
CA GLU A 173 -20.90 0.26 1.72
C GLU A 173 -21.40 1.06 2.92
N ARG A 174 -22.51 1.78 2.80
CA ARG A 174 -22.99 2.71 3.83
C ARG A 174 -23.07 2.11 5.24
N ASN A 175 -23.47 0.86 5.34
CA ASN A 175 -23.65 0.18 6.63
C ASN A 175 -22.34 -0.28 7.26
N TYR A 176 -21.27 -0.38 6.48
CA TYR A 176 -19.98 -0.90 6.91
C TYR A 176 -18.91 0.20 7.01
N ALA A 177 -18.71 0.93 5.92
CA ALA A 177 -17.61 1.87 5.77
C ALA A 177 -18.07 3.33 5.58
N GLY A 178 -19.38 3.59 5.65
CA GLY A 178 -19.95 4.93 5.45
C GLY A 178 -20.16 5.29 3.98
N SER A 179 -20.28 6.57 3.70
CA SER A 179 -20.50 7.10 2.36
C SER A 179 -19.40 8.08 1.97
N SER A 180 -19.31 8.40 0.69
CA SER A 180 -18.45 9.46 0.18
C SER A 180 -19.15 10.82 0.24
N PHE A 181 -18.36 11.90 0.24
CA PHE A 181 -18.85 13.25 -0.02
C PHE A 181 -18.97 13.54 -1.53
N VAL A 182 -18.41 12.69 -2.38
CA VAL A 182 -18.43 12.78 -3.83
C VAL A 182 -19.71 12.18 -4.39
N ASN A 183 -20.25 12.78 -5.43
CA ASN A 183 -21.40 12.30 -6.19
C ASN A 183 -21.01 12.05 -7.65
N LEU A 184 -21.84 11.34 -8.41
CA LEU A 184 -21.51 11.01 -9.80
C LEU A 184 -21.38 12.25 -10.71
N GLU A 185 -22.15 13.30 -10.44
CA GLU A 185 -22.07 14.58 -11.17
C GLU A 185 -20.78 15.39 -10.90
N ASP A 186 -19.99 15.01 -9.90
CA ASP A 186 -18.73 15.67 -9.56
C ASP A 186 -17.61 15.30 -10.53
N PHE A 187 -17.75 14.21 -11.26
CA PHE A 187 -16.75 13.78 -12.23
C PHE A 187 -16.62 14.78 -13.38
N GLY A 188 -15.40 15.25 -13.63
CA GLY A 188 -15.09 16.31 -14.59
C GLY A 188 -15.36 17.74 -14.10
N ASN A 189 -15.99 17.92 -12.92
CA ASN A 189 -16.44 19.22 -12.44
C ASN A 189 -15.83 19.62 -11.08
N LEU A 190 -15.71 18.69 -10.15
CA LEU A 190 -15.28 18.98 -8.78
C LEU A 190 -13.82 19.41 -8.75
N LYS A 191 -13.55 20.62 -8.28
CA LYS A 191 -12.22 21.10 -7.95
C LYS A 191 -11.79 20.49 -6.62
N TYR A 192 -11.05 19.40 -6.69
CA TYR A 192 -10.61 18.61 -5.52
C TYR A 192 -9.41 19.23 -4.80
N GLY A 193 -8.57 19.93 -5.53
CA GLY A 193 -7.37 20.55 -5.00
C GLY A 193 -6.82 21.66 -5.88
N SER A 194 -5.59 22.09 -5.64
CA SER A 194 -4.92 23.09 -6.46
C SER A 194 -4.59 22.53 -7.86
N ASP A 195 -4.29 23.41 -8.81
CA ASP A 195 -3.91 23.01 -10.18
C ASP A 195 -2.59 22.21 -10.23
N LEU A 196 -1.81 22.20 -9.14
CA LEU A 196 -0.61 21.38 -9.00
C LEU A 196 -0.93 19.93 -8.66
N MET A 197 -2.17 19.63 -8.23
CA MET A 197 -2.56 18.30 -7.78
C MET A 197 -2.85 17.38 -8.97
N ASN A 198 -2.03 16.36 -9.14
CA ASN A 198 -2.23 15.29 -10.10
C ASN A 198 -2.12 13.95 -9.40
N ILE A 199 -3.17 13.16 -9.41
CA ILE A 199 -3.23 11.83 -8.80
C ILE A 199 -3.55 10.82 -9.89
N THR A 200 -2.77 9.77 -9.95
CA THR A 200 -2.97 8.65 -10.86
C THR A 200 -3.21 7.35 -10.11
N PHE A 201 -4.03 6.50 -10.66
CA PHE A 201 -4.04 5.07 -10.40
C PHE A 201 -3.12 4.42 -11.43
N ASP A 202 -2.06 3.77 -11.00
CA ASP A 202 -1.07 3.20 -11.91
C ASP A 202 -0.56 1.83 -11.42
N PRO A 203 -1.28 0.75 -11.74
CA PRO A 203 -0.87 -0.60 -11.36
C PRO A 203 0.24 -1.18 -12.26
N THR A 204 0.83 -0.35 -13.14
CA THR A 204 1.86 -0.79 -14.10
C THR A 204 3.28 -0.41 -13.66
N ILE A 205 3.43 0.27 -12.52
CA ILE A 205 4.73 0.65 -11.98
C ILE A 205 5.46 -0.62 -11.53
N LYS A 206 6.63 -0.86 -12.11
CA LYS A 206 7.44 -2.02 -11.73
C LYS A 206 7.83 -1.93 -10.25
N GLU A 207 7.90 -3.09 -9.62
CA GLU A 207 8.36 -3.23 -8.23
C GLU A 207 7.37 -2.75 -7.17
N GLU A 208 6.34 -1.97 -7.52
CA GLU A 208 5.34 -1.54 -6.56
C GLU A 208 4.48 -2.71 -6.05
N PHE A 209 4.18 -2.67 -4.75
CA PHE A 209 3.43 -3.73 -4.07
C PHE A 209 2.07 -4.00 -4.73
N ALA A 210 1.34 -2.96 -5.10
CA ALA A 210 -0.01 -3.05 -5.63
C ALA A 210 -0.09 -3.19 -7.16
N SER A 211 1.05 -3.36 -7.86
CA SER A 211 1.06 -3.54 -9.31
C SER A 211 0.63 -4.94 -9.72
N TYR A 212 -0.04 -5.02 -10.86
CA TYR A 212 -0.54 -6.28 -11.42
C TYR A 212 -0.66 -6.18 -12.95
N GLY A 213 -0.92 -7.29 -13.62
CA GLY A 213 -1.18 -7.34 -15.06
C GLY A 213 -2.66 -7.22 -15.40
N PHE A 214 -3.52 -7.81 -14.57
CA PHE A 214 -4.97 -7.86 -14.74
C PHE A 214 -5.66 -7.73 -13.39
N ASP A 215 -6.79 -7.03 -13.36
CA ASP A 215 -7.64 -6.94 -12.17
C ASP A 215 -8.45 -8.24 -11.95
N ASP A 216 -9.23 -8.29 -10.87
CA ASP A 216 -10.05 -9.45 -10.48
C ASP A 216 -11.20 -9.74 -11.45
N THR A 217 -11.45 -8.87 -12.40
CA THR A 217 -12.47 -9.04 -13.45
C THR A 217 -11.88 -9.35 -14.83
N GLY A 218 -10.54 -9.33 -14.93
CA GLY A 218 -9.80 -9.66 -16.13
C GLY A 218 -9.43 -8.44 -17.00
N ASN A 219 -9.67 -7.21 -16.51
CA ASN A 219 -9.22 -6.02 -17.24
C ASN A 219 -7.71 -5.86 -17.13
N LYS A 220 -7.08 -5.52 -18.24
CA LYS A 220 -5.65 -5.25 -18.26
C LYS A 220 -5.33 -3.98 -17.49
N ALA A 221 -4.27 -4.04 -16.70
CA ALA A 221 -3.73 -2.89 -15.97
C ALA A 221 -3.39 -1.73 -16.91
N SER A 222 -3.84 -0.53 -16.55
CA SER A 222 -3.55 0.72 -17.25
C SER A 222 -3.37 1.86 -16.26
N LYS A 223 -2.58 2.86 -16.67
CA LYS A 223 -2.44 4.09 -15.91
C LYS A 223 -3.58 5.04 -16.23
N GLU A 224 -4.24 5.55 -15.18
CA GLU A 224 -5.37 6.45 -15.30
C GLU A 224 -5.22 7.67 -14.37
N PHE A 225 -5.66 8.85 -14.84
CA PHE A 225 -5.78 10.01 -13.95
C PHE A 225 -7.07 9.91 -13.14
N ILE A 226 -6.94 9.95 -11.84
CA ILE A 226 -8.03 10.09 -10.88
C ILE A 226 -8.35 11.58 -10.69
N ILE A 227 -7.31 12.38 -10.45
CA ILE A 227 -7.39 13.84 -10.38
C ILE A 227 -6.33 14.40 -11.34
N LYS A 228 -6.73 15.36 -12.16
CA LYS A 228 -5.83 16.04 -13.10
C LYS A 228 -5.99 17.54 -12.95
N GLU A 229 -4.86 18.23 -12.74
CA GLU A 229 -4.83 19.69 -12.51
C GLU A 229 -5.85 20.14 -11.46
N GLY A 230 -5.97 19.36 -10.39
CA GLY A 230 -6.89 19.56 -9.28
C GLY A 230 -8.35 19.22 -9.55
N VAL A 231 -8.72 18.78 -10.75
CA VAL A 231 -10.11 18.42 -11.10
C VAL A 231 -10.28 16.90 -11.06
N LEU A 232 -11.31 16.44 -10.35
CA LEU A 232 -11.68 15.03 -10.28
C LEU A 232 -12.10 14.52 -11.66
N GLN A 233 -11.44 13.43 -12.13
CA GLN A 233 -11.70 12.86 -13.45
C GLN A 233 -12.57 11.61 -13.38
N ARG A 234 -12.31 10.72 -12.40
CA ARG A 234 -12.98 9.42 -12.29
C ARG A 234 -12.87 8.86 -10.88
N GLY A 235 -13.71 7.89 -10.56
CA GLY A 235 -13.64 7.08 -9.36
C GLY A 235 -12.82 5.81 -9.53
N LEU A 236 -12.70 5.07 -8.44
CA LEU A 236 -12.10 3.74 -8.35
C LEU A 236 -13.22 2.70 -8.26
N GLY A 237 -13.22 1.73 -9.16
CA GLY A 237 -14.23 0.66 -9.15
C GLY A 237 -14.00 -0.35 -10.26
N GLY A 238 -14.58 -1.51 -10.11
CA GLY A 238 -14.62 -2.56 -11.11
C GLY A 238 -15.75 -2.35 -12.13
N LEU A 239 -15.91 -3.31 -13.04
CA LEU A 239 -16.99 -3.30 -14.03
C LEU A 239 -18.38 -3.23 -13.39
N GLU A 240 -18.56 -3.89 -12.25
CA GLU A 240 -19.83 -3.88 -11.51
C GLU A 240 -20.26 -2.47 -11.11
N SER A 241 -19.31 -1.61 -10.80
CA SER A 241 -19.57 -0.23 -10.38
C SER A 241 -19.67 0.74 -11.55
N GLN A 242 -18.97 0.45 -12.67
CA GLN A 242 -18.91 1.36 -13.84
C GLN A 242 -20.21 1.38 -14.64
N GLU A 243 -20.98 0.31 -14.60
CA GLU A 243 -22.21 0.19 -15.38
C GLU A 243 -23.48 0.55 -14.62
N ARG A 244 -23.35 1.07 -13.44
CA ARG A 244 -24.40 1.62 -12.59
C ARG A 244 -24.47 3.13 -12.75
#